data_1dbeef35e4d06dd5b36e37fdc9b3d79d
#
_entry.id   1dbeef35e4d06dd5b36e37fdc9b3d79d
#
_cell.length_a   1.000
_cell.length_b   1.000
_cell.length_c   1.000
_cell.angle_alpha   90.00
_cell.angle_beta   90.00
_cell.angle_gamma   90.00
#
_symmetry.space_group_name_H-M   'P 1'
#
loop_
_entity.id
_entity.type
_entity.pdbx_description
1 polymer ?
#
loop_
_entity_poly.entity_id
_entity_poly.type
_entity_poly.pdbx_seq_one_letter_code
_entity_poly.pdbx_strand_id
1 'polypeptide(L)'
;NPEDIPTIDSIKRLTNLEVDILIARRDILAQAIDKIYGKIKQFGEVETAISSIDDVADSPTDQQEHLDLGDEKVSAEDAPFVKLVNLMLTEAIKEDSSDIHIEPSKKEVGVRIRVDGVLVRIMSPPITSLSGIVSRIKILSKLDIAEKRLPQDGRMKIKTSEREIDVRVSILPTVHGEKVVLRLLGSGKLSLNLTNL
;
A
#
# COMPACT_ATOMS: atom_id res chain seq x y z
N ASN A 1 17.71 15.95 23.74
CA ASN A 1 18.50 17.10 24.17
C ASN A 1 19.38 17.57 23.02
N PRO A 2 19.28 18.82 22.54
CA PRO A 2 20.10 19.32 21.43
C PRO A 2 21.61 19.37 21.75
N GLU A 3 21.97 19.21 23.01
CA GLU A 3 23.38 19.21 23.48
C GLU A 3 23.96 17.78 23.62
N ASP A 4 23.23 16.74 23.19
CA ASP A 4 23.69 15.36 23.29
C ASP A 4 24.61 15.02 22.10
N ILE A 5 25.84 15.51 22.18
CA ILE A 5 26.90 15.32 21.18
C ILE A 5 27.13 13.83 20.87
N PRO A 6 27.23 12.91 21.86
CA PRO A 6 27.42 11.50 21.58
C PRO A 6 26.32 10.85 20.70
N THR A 7 25.08 11.25 20.92
CA THR A 7 23.95 10.76 20.09
C THR A 7 24.04 11.31 18.66
N ILE A 8 24.40 12.60 18.50
CA ILE A 8 24.56 13.22 17.19
C ILE A 8 25.69 12.57 16.40
N ASP A 9 26.84 12.33 17.03
CA ASP A 9 27.97 11.66 16.40
C ASP A 9 27.65 10.21 16.01
N SER A 10 26.88 9.52 16.84
CA SER A 10 26.39 8.16 16.51
C SER A 10 25.49 8.15 15.28
N ILE A 11 24.58 9.12 15.17
CA ILE A 11 23.68 9.24 14.00
C ILE A 11 24.50 9.58 12.75
N LYS A 12 25.42 10.53 12.80
CA LYS A 12 26.32 10.87 11.68
C LYS A 12 27.11 9.65 11.20
N ARG A 13 27.62 8.86 12.14
CA ARG A 13 28.41 7.66 11.83
C ARG A 13 27.57 6.56 11.18
N LEU A 14 26.32 6.35 11.65
CA LEU A 14 25.43 5.32 11.14
C LEU A 14 24.84 5.68 9.77
N THR A 15 24.50 6.95 9.55
CA THR A 15 23.83 7.41 8.33
C THR A 15 24.78 7.93 7.27
N ASN A 16 26.01 8.31 7.66
CA ASN A 16 26.98 9.03 6.84
C ASN A 16 26.42 10.34 6.25
N LEU A 17 25.49 10.97 6.97
CA LEU A 17 24.85 12.24 6.60
C LEU A 17 25.20 13.33 7.61
N GLU A 18 25.13 14.59 7.18
CA GLU A 18 25.17 15.74 8.08
C GLU A 18 23.86 15.82 8.87
N VAL A 19 23.97 16.19 10.16
CA VAL A 19 22.81 16.28 11.06
C VAL A 19 22.63 17.72 11.47
N ASP A 20 21.49 18.31 11.07
CA ASP A 20 21.05 19.62 11.53
C ASP A 20 20.11 19.48 12.73
N ILE A 21 20.36 20.28 13.77
CA ILE A 21 19.58 20.22 15.00
C ILE A 21 18.56 21.35 14.98
N LEU A 22 17.27 20.97 15.06
CA LEU A 22 16.16 21.90 15.15
C LEU A 22 15.42 21.71 16.48
N ILE A 23 14.98 22.82 17.06
CA ILE A 23 14.13 22.80 18.27
C ILE A 23 12.68 22.97 17.85
N ALA A 24 11.82 22.04 18.25
CA ALA A 24 10.40 22.09 18.00
C ALA A 24 9.59 21.90 19.28
N ARG A 25 8.35 22.36 19.30
CA ARG A 25 7.42 22.10 20.40
C ARG A 25 7.11 20.62 20.47
N ARG A 26 6.96 20.08 21.67
CA ARG A 26 6.79 18.63 21.92
C ARG A 26 5.54 18.06 21.24
N ASP A 27 4.44 18.81 21.21
CA ASP A 27 3.20 18.43 20.54
C ASP A 27 3.36 18.36 19.01
N ILE A 28 4.07 19.32 18.40
CA ILE A 28 4.37 19.35 16.96
C ILE A 28 5.34 18.22 16.60
N LEU A 29 6.34 17.97 17.45
CA LEU A 29 7.28 16.88 17.23
C LEU A 29 6.60 15.51 17.29
N ALA A 30 5.69 15.29 18.24
CA ALA A 30 4.91 14.06 18.33
C ALA A 30 4.07 13.83 17.08
N GLN A 31 3.35 14.86 16.60
CA GLN A 31 2.58 14.78 15.36
C GLN A 31 3.46 14.51 14.12
N ALA A 32 4.64 15.12 14.06
CA ALA A 32 5.57 14.89 12.96
C ALA A 32 6.14 13.46 13.00
N ILE A 33 6.47 12.94 14.17
CA ILE A 33 6.92 11.56 14.36
C ILE A 33 5.81 10.59 13.96
N ASP A 34 4.57 10.79 14.42
CA ASP A 34 3.43 9.94 14.03
C ASP A 34 3.15 10.02 12.53
N LYS A 35 3.26 11.19 11.93
CA LYS A 35 3.07 11.38 10.50
C LYS A 35 4.13 10.65 9.66
N ILE A 36 5.39 10.62 10.11
CA ILE A 36 6.52 10.05 9.36
C ILE A 36 6.72 8.58 9.71
N TYR A 37 6.72 8.23 10.99
CA TYR A 37 7.07 6.89 11.49
C TYR A 37 5.87 6.03 11.84
N GLY A 38 4.69 6.61 12.08
CA GLY A 38 3.45 5.86 12.31
C GLY A 38 3.08 4.99 11.10
N LYS A 39 3.29 5.54 9.88
CA LYS A 39 3.14 4.77 8.64
C LYS A 39 4.12 3.58 8.57
N ILE A 40 5.39 3.81 8.91
CA ILE A 40 6.44 2.77 8.91
C ILE A 40 6.10 1.66 9.91
N LYS A 41 5.56 1.99 11.08
CA LYS A 41 5.18 1.02 12.10
C LYS A 41 4.05 0.10 11.65
N GLN A 42 3.00 0.64 11.02
CA GLN A 42 1.91 -0.17 10.44
C GLN A 42 2.41 -1.12 9.36
N PHE A 43 3.31 -0.65 8.48
CA PHE A 43 3.91 -1.52 7.45
C PHE A 43 4.81 -2.59 8.05
N GLY A 44 5.63 -2.25 9.04
CA GLY A 44 6.50 -3.20 9.73
C GLY A 44 5.75 -4.31 10.47
N GLU A 45 4.61 -4.03 11.09
CA GLU A 45 3.74 -5.02 11.73
C GLU A 45 3.14 -6.00 10.71
N VAL A 46 2.74 -5.51 9.53
CA VAL A 46 2.20 -6.35 8.45
C VAL A 46 3.31 -7.17 7.79
N GLU A 47 4.49 -6.59 7.53
CA GLU A 47 5.65 -7.32 7.01
C GLU A 47 6.13 -8.42 7.98
N THR A 48 6.14 -8.15 9.28
CA THR A 48 6.47 -9.14 10.30
C THR A 48 5.45 -10.28 10.34
N ALA A 49 4.15 -9.96 10.21
CA ALA A 49 3.09 -10.95 10.13
C ALA A 49 3.19 -11.81 8.86
N ILE A 50 3.61 -11.23 7.72
CA ILE A 50 3.82 -11.98 6.47
C ILE A 50 5.04 -12.89 6.54
N SER A 51 6.14 -12.43 7.14
CA SER A 51 7.37 -13.23 7.25
C SER A 51 7.23 -14.44 8.21
N SER A 52 6.23 -14.45 9.08
CA SER A 52 5.93 -15.58 9.96
C SER A 52 5.03 -16.66 9.33
N ILE A 53 4.63 -16.51 8.04
CA ILE A 53 3.75 -17.44 7.32
C ILE A 53 4.57 -18.19 6.26
N ASP A 54 5.40 -19.12 6.71
CA ASP A 54 6.05 -20.07 5.79
C ASP A 54 5.16 -21.24 5.36
N ASP A 55 3.97 -21.42 5.96
CA ASP A 55 3.10 -22.56 5.69
C ASP A 55 1.61 -22.22 5.84
N VAL A 56 0.97 -21.60 4.86
CA VAL A 56 -0.49 -21.75 4.70
C VAL A 56 -0.84 -21.81 3.22
N ALA A 57 -1.02 -23.05 2.76
CA ALA A 57 -1.61 -23.39 1.48
C ALA A 57 -3.12 -23.17 1.50
N ASP A 58 -3.60 -22.59 0.42
CA ASP A 58 -4.90 -22.75 -0.25
C ASP A 58 -6.14 -23.13 0.59
N SER A 59 -7.04 -22.17 0.75
CA SER A 59 -8.47 -22.49 0.86
C SER A 59 -9.30 -21.38 0.21
N PRO A 60 -10.10 -21.69 -0.82
CA PRO A 60 -10.98 -20.73 -1.45
C PRO A 60 -12.24 -20.56 -0.61
N THR A 61 -12.51 -19.36 -0.14
CA THR A 61 -13.81 -19.02 0.46
C THR A 61 -14.58 -18.16 -0.51
N ASP A 62 -15.65 -18.77 -1.05
CA ASP A 62 -16.65 -18.12 -1.89
C ASP A 62 -17.51 -17.17 -1.04
N GLN A 63 -17.18 -15.90 -1.00
CA GLN A 63 -18.10 -14.85 -0.58
C GLN A 63 -17.86 -13.59 -1.41
N GLN A 64 -18.96 -13.01 -1.90
CA GLN A 64 -18.98 -11.76 -2.67
C GLN A 64 -18.64 -10.60 -1.73
N GLU A 65 -17.39 -10.22 -1.65
CA GLU A 65 -16.95 -9.11 -0.82
C GLU A 65 -16.81 -7.83 -1.65
N HIS A 66 -17.72 -6.87 -1.38
CA HIS A 66 -17.39 -5.46 -1.57
C HIS A 66 -16.35 -5.09 -0.52
N LEU A 67 -15.22 -4.53 -0.94
CA LEU A 67 -14.21 -4.04 -0.01
C LEU A 67 -14.75 -2.79 0.67
N ASP A 68 -15.18 -2.90 1.93
CA ASP A 68 -15.55 -1.76 2.78
C ASP A 68 -14.36 -1.39 3.66
N LEU A 69 -13.75 -0.23 3.41
CA LEU A 69 -12.65 0.30 4.21
C LEU A 69 -13.13 1.08 5.44
N GLY A 70 -14.46 1.24 5.61
CA GLY A 70 -15.07 2.00 6.71
C GLY A 70 -15.33 1.20 7.99
N ASP A 71 -15.39 -0.12 7.91
CA ASP A 71 -15.60 -1.00 9.07
C ASP A 71 -14.28 -1.57 9.58
N GLU A 72 -13.83 -1.11 10.74
CA GLU A 72 -12.65 -1.62 11.48
C GLU A 72 -12.81 -3.05 12.04
N LYS A 73 -13.88 -3.78 11.69
CA LYS A 73 -14.07 -5.18 12.07
C LYS A 73 -13.41 -6.11 11.06
N VAL A 74 -12.08 -5.97 10.92
CA VAL A 74 -11.26 -7.02 10.32
C VAL A 74 -11.22 -8.17 11.33
N SER A 75 -11.88 -9.29 11.01
CA SER A 75 -11.85 -10.46 11.88
C SER A 75 -10.40 -10.93 12.08
N ALA A 76 -10.10 -11.52 13.24
CA ALA A 76 -8.75 -11.97 13.59
C ALA A 76 -8.19 -13.06 12.63
N GLU A 77 -9.02 -13.57 11.72
CA GLU A 77 -8.71 -14.60 10.74
C GLU A 77 -8.36 -14.06 9.34
N ASP A 78 -8.42 -12.74 9.12
CA ASP A 78 -8.06 -12.18 7.82
C ASP A 78 -6.59 -12.41 7.52
N ALA A 79 -6.34 -13.11 6.44
CA ALA A 79 -4.99 -13.40 5.98
C ALA A 79 -4.15 -12.10 5.90
N PRO A 80 -2.87 -12.11 6.28
CA PRO A 80 -2.00 -10.93 6.30
C PRO A 80 -2.00 -10.16 4.98
N PHE A 81 -2.18 -10.87 3.86
CA PHE A 81 -2.27 -10.28 2.52
C PHE A 81 -3.52 -9.42 2.32
N VAL A 82 -4.64 -9.76 2.99
CA VAL A 82 -5.85 -8.93 2.99
C VAL A 82 -5.56 -7.59 3.65
N LYS A 83 -4.94 -7.62 4.83
CA LYS A 83 -4.52 -6.40 5.55
C LYS A 83 -3.54 -5.57 4.74
N LEU A 84 -2.57 -6.22 4.10
CA LEU A 84 -1.58 -5.54 3.27
C LEU A 84 -2.21 -4.85 2.06
N VAL A 85 -3.10 -5.53 1.33
CA VAL A 85 -3.81 -4.94 0.18
C VAL A 85 -4.72 -3.80 0.64
N ASN A 86 -5.47 -3.96 1.74
CA ASN A 86 -6.30 -2.89 2.29
C ASN A 86 -5.46 -1.67 2.67
N LEU A 87 -4.29 -1.87 3.29
CA LEU A 87 -3.38 -0.80 3.65
C LEU A 87 -2.85 -0.04 2.43
N MET A 88 -2.46 -0.77 1.36
CA MET A 88 -2.04 -0.17 0.08
C MET A 88 -3.15 0.71 -0.53
N LEU A 89 -4.38 0.21 -0.55
CA LEU A 89 -5.53 0.92 -1.10
C LEU A 89 -5.88 2.15 -0.25
N THR A 90 -5.91 2.01 1.08
CA THR A 90 -6.17 3.12 2.00
C THR A 90 -5.14 4.23 1.85
N GLU A 91 -3.86 3.89 1.79
CA GLU A 91 -2.79 4.88 1.64
C GLU A 91 -2.88 5.60 0.28
N ALA A 92 -3.16 4.85 -0.80
CA ALA A 92 -3.33 5.43 -2.13
C ALA A 92 -4.53 6.40 -2.20
N ILE A 93 -5.64 6.06 -1.56
CA ILE A 93 -6.84 6.91 -1.49
C ILE A 93 -6.57 8.17 -0.66
N LYS A 94 -5.88 8.02 0.47
CA LYS A 94 -5.52 9.11 1.38
C LYS A 94 -4.59 10.13 0.71
N GLU A 95 -3.67 9.67 -0.12
CA GLU A 95 -2.75 10.53 -0.88
C GLU A 95 -3.36 11.02 -2.20
N ASP A 96 -4.67 10.77 -2.45
CA ASP A 96 -5.41 11.15 -3.66
C ASP A 96 -4.69 10.70 -4.95
N SER A 97 -4.13 9.50 -4.93
CA SER A 97 -3.35 8.95 -6.03
C SER A 97 -4.23 8.52 -7.20
N SER A 98 -3.71 8.63 -8.43
CA SER A 98 -4.39 8.17 -9.64
C SER A 98 -4.17 6.69 -9.92
N ASP A 99 -2.99 6.17 -9.61
CA ASP A 99 -2.61 4.80 -9.93
C ASP A 99 -1.79 4.18 -8.79
N ILE A 100 -1.94 2.85 -8.62
CA ILE A 100 -1.07 2.02 -7.77
C ILE A 100 -0.37 1.02 -8.67
N HIS A 101 0.94 0.93 -8.56
CA HIS A 101 1.79 -0.02 -9.27
C HIS A 101 2.40 -0.99 -8.28
N ILE A 102 2.15 -2.29 -8.47
CA ILE A 102 2.73 -3.39 -7.71
C ILE A 102 3.63 -4.16 -8.66
N GLU A 103 4.93 -4.02 -8.47
CA GLU A 103 5.93 -4.47 -9.45
C GLU A 103 6.91 -5.43 -8.79
N PRO A 104 6.91 -6.72 -9.19
CA PRO A 104 7.85 -7.68 -8.67
C PRO A 104 9.27 -7.43 -9.19
N SER A 105 10.23 -7.59 -8.31
CA SER A 105 11.64 -7.66 -8.62
C SER A 105 12.24 -8.96 -8.07
N LYS A 106 13.56 -9.15 -8.21
CA LYS A 106 14.23 -10.37 -7.78
C LYS A 106 14.06 -10.71 -6.29
N LYS A 107 13.95 -9.69 -5.43
CA LYS A 107 13.97 -9.84 -3.97
C LYS A 107 12.74 -9.27 -3.27
N GLU A 108 12.11 -8.29 -3.87
CA GLU A 108 11.04 -7.50 -3.26
C GLU A 108 9.93 -7.17 -4.27
N VAL A 109 8.79 -6.78 -3.76
CA VAL A 109 7.67 -6.24 -4.53
C VAL A 109 7.66 -4.73 -4.33
N GLY A 110 8.02 -3.96 -5.36
CA GLY A 110 7.95 -2.51 -5.29
C GLY A 110 6.50 -2.02 -5.40
N VAL A 111 5.97 -1.40 -4.35
CA VAL A 111 4.65 -0.76 -4.38
C VAL A 111 4.83 0.75 -4.51
N ARG A 112 4.31 1.30 -5.59
CA ARG A 112 4.38 2.73 -5.92
C ARG A 112 3.00 3.27 -6.19
N ILE A 113 2.74 4.49 -5.76
CA ILE A 113 1.53 5.25 -6.09
C ILE A 113 1.88 6.44 -6.96
N ARG A 114 0.94 6.87 -7.82
CA ARG A 114 1.09 8.08 -8.62
C ARG A 114 0.32 9.22 -7.98
N VAL A 115 1.05 10.21 -7.47
CA VAL A 115 0.49 11.44 -6.88
C VAL A 115 0.94 12.61 -7.74
N ASP A 116 0.02 13.42 -8.23
CA ASP A 116 0.28 14.58 -9.10
C ASP A 116 1.20 14.25 -10.29
N GLY A 117 1.01 13.08 -10.90
CA GLY A 117 1.80 12.58 -12.03
C GLY A 117 3.14 11.94 -11.67
N VAL A 118 3.62 12.06 -10.42
CA VAL A 118 4.89 11.51 -9.96
C VAL A 118 4.68 10.16 -9.28
N LEU A 119 5.53 9.17 -9.61
CA LEU A 119 5.52 7.86 -8.95
C LEU A 119 6.35 7.91 -7.66
N VAL A 120 5.70 7.66 -6.53
CA VAL A 120 6.31 7.61 -5.21
C VAL A 120 6.24 6.18 -4.67
N ARG A 121 7.34 5.65 -4.16
CA ARG A 121 7.36 4.34 -3.51
C ARG A 121 6.80 4.47 -2.09
N ILE A 122 5.84 3.62 -1.75
CA ILE A 122 5.21 3.61 -0.42
C ILE A 122 5.63 2.41 0.42
N MET A 123 5.95 1.27 -0.20
CA MET A 123 6.42 0.07 0.51
C MET A 123 7.20 -0.87 -0.41
N SER A 124 7.90 -1.86 0.18
CA SER A 124 8.68 -2.88 -0.53
C SER A 124 8.59 -4.22 0.21
N PRO A 125 7.41 -4.89 0.22
CA PRO A 125 7.29 -6.19 0.86
C PRO A 125 8.17 -7.25 0.17
N PRO A 126 8.54 -8.35 0.86
CA PRO A 126 9.34 -9.41 0.30
C PRO A 126 8.66 -10.09 -0.89
N ILE A 127 9.42 -10.66 -1.80
CA ILE A 127 8.89 -11.29 -3.02
C ILE A 127 7.93 -12.45 -2.71
N THR A 128 8.09 -13.11 -1.56
CA THR A 128 7.22 -14.19 -1.09
C THR A 128 5.77 -13.75 -0.89
N SER A 129 5.52 -12.47 -0.64
CA SER A 129 4.17 -11.91 -0.48
C SER A 129 3.44 -11.65 -1.80
N LEU A 130 4.14 -11.71 -2.95
CA LEU A 130 3.57 -11.36 -4.25
C LEU A 130 2.33 -12.19 -4.59
N SER A 131 2.42 -13.52 -4.42
CA SER A 131 1.34 -14.44 -4.79
C SER A 131 0.06 -14.14 -3.99
N GLY A 132 0.18 -13.90 -2.69
CA GLY A 132 -0.95 -13.55 -1.83
C GLY A 132 -1.58 -12.20 -2.20
N ILE A 133 -0.74 -11.19 -2.47
CA ILE A 133 -1.20 -9.87 -2.91
C ILE A 133 -1.99 -9.98 -4.23
N VAL A 134 -1.41 -10.65 -5.22
CA VAL A 134 -2.02 -10.81 -6.56
C VAL A 134 -3.32 -11.61 -6.47
N SER A 135 -3.33 -12.74 -5.72
CA SER A 135 -4.52 -13.55 -5.52
C SER A 135 -5.65 -12.74 -4.88
N ARG A 136 -5.36 -11.96 -3.85
CA ARG A 136 -6.37 -11.08 -3.21
C ARG A 136 -6.94 -10.06 -4.19
N ILE A 137 -6.11 -9.41 -5.00
CA ILE A 137 -6.55 -8.44 -6.01
C ILE A 137 -7.40 -9.12 -7.09
N LYS A 138 -7.02 -10.33 -7.54
CA LYS A 138 -7.81 -11.12 -8.50
C LYS A 138 -9.19 -11.47 -7.95
N ILE A 139 -9.28 -11.89 -6.68
CA ILE A 139 -10.56 -12.17 -6.00
C ILE A 139 -11.44 -10.92 -6.02
N LEU A 140 -10.92 -9.79 -5.55
CA LEU A 140 -11.65 -8.52 -5.51
C LEU A 140 -12.13 -8.05 -6.89
N SER A 141 -11.39 -8.41 -7.94
CA SER A 141 -11.66 -8.00 -9.33
C SER A 141 -12.39 -9.06 -10.15
N LYS A 142 -12.73 -10.21 -9.54
CA LYS A 142 -13.37 -11.37 -10.18
C LYS A 142 -12.57 -11.91 -11.38
N LEU A 143 -11.25 -11.96 -11.22
CA LEU A 143 -10.29 -12.49 -12.20
C LEU A 143 -9.92 -13.94 -11.87
N ASP A 144 -9.39 -14.66 -12.87
CA ASP A 144 -8.95 -16.04 -12.70
C ASP A 144 -7.65 -16.10 -11.88
N ILE A 145 -7.71 -16.70 -10.68
CA ILE A 145 -6.59 -16.85 -9.76
C ILE A 145 -5.57 -17.87 -10.29
N ALA A 146 -6.05 -18.91 -10.98
CA ALA A 146 -5.21 -19.99 -11.47
C ALA A 146 -4.37 -19.59 -12.69
N GLU A 147 -4.85 -18.69 -13.54
CA GLU A 147 -4.12 -18.22 -14.71
C GLU A 147 -3.09 -17.15 -14.32
N LYS A 148 -1.81 -17.44 -14.53
CA LYS A 148 -0.66 -16.57 -14.20
C LYS A 148 0.19 -16.18 -15.42
N ARG A 149 -0.15 -16.73 -16.60
CA ARG A 149 0.67 -16.60 -17.83
C ARG A 149 0.09 -15.60 -18.82
N LEU A 150 -1.19 -15.29 -18.71
CA LEU A 150 -1.89 -14.40 -19.62
C LEU A 150 -2.25 -13.08 -18.92
N PRO A 151 -2.23 -11.96 -19.64
CA PRO A 151 -2.74 -10.70 -19.13
C PRO A 151 -4.21 -10.81 -18.76
N GLN A 152 -4.61 -10.15 -17.68
CA GLN A 152 -6.00 -10.07 -17.24
C GLN A 152 -6.36 -8.64 -16.89
N ASP A 153 -7.55 -8.20 -17.29
CA ASP A 153 -8.12 -6.91 -16.95
C ASP A 153 -9.44 -7.08 -16.23
N GLY A 154 -9.65 -6.32 -15.18
CA GLY A 154 -10.84 -6.39 -14.35
C GLY A 154 -11.24 -5.04 -13.76
N ARG A 155 -12.26 -5.10 -12.92
CA ARG A 155 -12.76 -3.93 -12.18
C ARG A 155 -13.15 -4.35 -10.79
N MET A 156 -12.90 -3.48 -9.83
CA MET A 156 -13.40 -3.63 -8.46
C MET A 156 -13.93 -2.29 -7.97
N LYS A 157 -14.71 -2.31 -6.90
CA LYS A 157 -15.22 -1.12 -6.23
C LYS A 157 -14.71 -1.09 -4.81
N ILE A 158 -14.24 0.07 -4.40
CA ILE A 158 -13.80 0.33 -3.04
C ILE A 158 -14.79 1.30 -2.41
N LYS A 159 -15.36 0.89 -1.29
CA LYS A 159 -16.26 1.74 -0.52
C LYS A 159 -15.50 2.31 0.68
N THR A 160 -15.51 3.62 0.78
CA THR A 160 -14.97 4.34 1.93
C THR A 160 -16.12 4.97 2.71
N SER A 161 -15.85 5.50 3.90
CA SER A 161 -16.85 6.25 4.67
C SER A 161 -17.41 7.47 3.92
N GLU A 162 -16.67 8.01 2.95
CA GLU A 162 -17.01 9.25 2.26
C GLU A 162 -17.57 9.01 0.85
N ARG A 163 -17.05 8.00 0.14
CA ARG A 163 -17.36 7.78 -1.28
C ARG A 163 -17.09 6.34 -1.72
N GLU A 164 -17.69 5.96 -2.84
CA GLU A 164 -17.38 4.76 -3.61
C GLU A 164 -16.40 5.11 -4.73
N ILE A 165 -15.36 4.31 -4.90
CA ILE A 165 -14.30 4.51 -5.90
C ILE A 165 -14.29 3.31 -6.84
N ASP A 166 -14.47 3.56 -8.13
CA ASP A 166 -14.27 2.53 -9.15
C ASP A 166 -12.78 2.37 -9.45
N VAL A 167 -12.31 1.14 -9.48
CA VAL A 167 -10.91 0.81 -9.75
C VAL A 167 -10.80 -0.11 -10.96
N ARG A 168 -10.02 0.30 -11.95
CA ARG A 168 -9.62 -0.57 -13.06
C ARG A 168 -8.34 -1.32 -12.68
N VAL A 169 -8.35 -2.62 -12.89
CA VAL A 169 -7.27 -3.54 -12.54
C VAL A 169 -6.70 -4.11 -13.82
N SER A 170 -5.39 -4.04 -13.99
CA SER A 170 -4.66 -4.71 -15.06
C SER A 170 -3.53 -5.53 -14.47
N ILE A 171 -3.47 -6.82 -14.81
CA ILE A 171 -2.46 -7.77 -14.36
C ILE A 171 -1.69 -8.29 -15.56
N LEU A 172 -0.37 -8.18 -15.48
CA LEU A 172 0.53 -8.52 -16.59
C LEU A 172 1.61 -9.48 -16.09
N PRO A 173 1.80 -10.65 -16.75
CA PRO A 173 2.93 -11.53 -16.46
C PRO A 173 4.27 -10.83 -16.73
N THR A 174 5.23 -11.02 -15.83
CA THR A 174 6.61 -10.53 -15.99
C THR A 174 7.61 -11.62 -15.61
N VAL A 175 8.90 -11.35 -15.82
CA VAL A 175 9.98 -12.31 -15.51
C VAL A 175 10.03 -12.69 -14.02
N HIS A 176 9.61 -11.79 -13.13
CA HIS A 176 9.66 -11.98 -11.68
C HIS A 176 8.30 -12.27 -11.04
N GLY A 177 7.27 -12.51 -11.84
CA GLY A 177 5.90 -12.74 -11.41
C GLY A 177 4.93 -11.76 -12.06
N GLU A 178 3.73 -11.67 -11.54
CA GLU A 178 2.68 -10.82 -12.11
C GLU A 178 2.80 -9.37 -11.59
N LYS A 179 2.85 -8.42 -12.52
CA LYS A 179 2.75 -6.99 -12.23
C LYS A 179 1.29 -6.61 -12.19
N VAL A 180 0.90 -5.78 -11.21
CA VAL A 180 -0.45 -5.25 -11.10
C VAL A 180 -0.43 -3.73 -11.22
N VAL A 181 -1.41 -3.19 -11.95
CA VAL A 181 -1.68 -1.76 -12.01
C VAL A 181 -3.15 -1.54 -11.66
N LEU A 182 -3.39 -0.73 -10.64
CA LEU A 182 -4.72 -0.32 -10.22
C LEU A 182 -4.90 1.15 -10.54
N ARG A 183 -5.89 1.51 -11.37
CA ARG A 183 -6.24 2.89 -11.66
C ARG A 183 -7.50 3.27 -10.90
N LEU A 184 -7.37 4.25 -10.01
CA LEU A 184 -8.46 4.80 -9.23
C LEU A 184 -9.23 5.83 -10.05
N LEU A 185 -10.51 5.56 -10.33
CA LEU A 185 -11.36 6.45 -11.10
C LEU A 185 -12.15 7.34 -10.15
N GLY A 186 -12.01 8.66 -10.31
CA GLY A 186 -12.68 9.65 -9.44
C GLY A 186 -11.84 10.13 -8.26
N SER A 187 -10.53 9.81 -8.24
CA SER A 187 -9.58 10.34 -7.24
C SER A 187 -9.14 11.80 -7.54
N GLY A 188 -9.57 12.41 -8.62
CA GLY A 188 -9.30 13.82 -8.87
C GLY A 188 -10.43 14.71 -8.36
N LYS A 189 -10.11 15.82 -7.72
CA LYS A 189 -11.02 16.96 -7.49
C LYS A 189 -11.39 17.64 -8.83
N LEU A 190 -11.98 16.88 -9.75
CA LEU A 190 -12.68 17.46 -10.87
C LEU A 190 -14.02 17.99 -10.35
N SER A 191 -13.97 19.10 -9.62
CA SER A 191 -15.09 20.00 -9.53
C SER A 191 -15.31 20.56 -10.94
N LEU A 192 -16.10 19.85 -11.73
CA LEU A 192 -16.69 20.38 -12.95
C LEU A 192 -17.72 21.45 -12.57
N ASN A 193 -17.28 22.51 -11.91
CA ASN A 193 -18.03 23.73 -11.75
C ASN A 193 -17.97 24.42 -13.11
N LEU A 194 -19.06 24.33 -13.85
CA LEU A 194 -19.28 25.04 -15.13
C LEU A 194 -19.10 26.57 -15.02
N THR A 195 -18.93 27.09 -13.82
CA THR A 195 -18.70 28.52 -13.54
C THR A 195 -17.23 28.94 -13.66
N ASN A 196 -16.30 28.01 -13.90
CA ASN A 196 -14.86 28.27 -14.02
C ASN A 196 -14.31 27.95 -15.44
N LEU A 197 -15.16 27.99 -16.46
CA LEU A 197 -14.79 27.96 -17.88
C LEU A 197 -14.78 29.37 -18.45
#